data_83924df65ee163ca762e936b5529313a
#
_entry.id   83924df65ee163ca762e936b5529313a
#
_cell.length_a   1.000
_cell.length_b   1.000
_cell.length_c   1.000
_cell.angle_alpha   90.00
_cell.angle_beta   90.00
_cell.angle_gamma   90.00
#
_symmetry.space_group_name_H-M   'P 1'
#
loop_
_entity.id
_entity.type
_entity.pdbx_description
1 polymer ?
#
loop_
_entity_poly.entity_id
_entity_poly.type
_entity_poly.pdbx_seq_one_letter_code
_entity_poly.pdbx_strand_id
1 'polypeptide(L)'
;IDRKLGVDRPPGFPFSLNSAVDALLKKEFDMHRAHGTPHPLMAHYGVDAVPLSDKRMDEWRDSLRRGIQYHHRATNLVITGGVDDVWVNPSGELIIVDYKATSKSGEVSLNADWQIGYKRQMEVYQWLFRQNGFKVSNTGYFVYCNGNADAESFDARLEFDIKLIPYTGKTDWIESILADLHKCLMGSVVPAPSRDCDYCAYRAAASEVEKTSGQRSTATLF
;
A
#
# COMPACT_ATOMS: atom_id res chain seq x y z
N ILE A 1 -0.59 -20.11 -22.63
CA ILE A 1 -0.66 -20.99 -21.44
C ILE A 1 -2.01 -20.79 -20.77
N ASP A 2 -2.36 -19.59 -20.31
CA ASP A 2 -3.52 -19.33 -19.48
C ASP A 2 -4.83 -19.92 -20.03
N ARG A 3 -5.32 -19.39 -21.15
CA ARG A 3 -6.61 -19.80 -21.70
C ARG A 3 -6.58 -21.11 -22.49
N LYS A 4 -5.50 -21.38 -23.22
CA LYS A 4 -5.40 -22.56 -24.09
C LYS A 4 -5.05 -23.83 -23.33
N LEU A 5 -4.24 -23.74 -22.27
CA LEU A 5 -3.68 -24.87 -21.54
C LEU A 5 -4.24 -24.99 -20.12
N GLY A 6 -5.21 -24.15 -19.75
CA GLY A 6 -5.95 -24.25 -18.50
C GLY A 6 -5.14 -23.93 -17.23
N VAL A 7 -4.08 -23.12 -17.37
CA VAL A 7 -3.28 -22.65 -16.23
C VAL A 7 -3.57 -21.19 -16.01
N ASP A 8 -4.45 -20.87 -15.08
CA ASP A 8 -4.87 -19.50 -14.81
C ASP A 8 -3.78 -18.69 -14.10
N ARG A 9 -3.48 -17.52 -14.66
CA ARG A 9 -2.59 -16.56 -14.03
C ARG A 9 -3.34 -15.82 -12.90
N PRO A 10 -2.68 -15.57 -11.75
CA PRO A 10 -3.27 -14.75 -10.71
C PRO A 10 -3.78 -13.40 -11.23
N PRO A 11 -4.97 -12.94 -10.80
CA PRO A 11 -5.56 -11.69 -11.28
C PRO A 11 -4.68 -10.49 -10.94
N GLY A 12 -4.61 -9.52 -11.86
CA GLY A 12 -4.04 -8.20 -11.59
C GLY A 12 -5.07 -7.28 -10.93
N PHE A 13 -4.60 -6.25 -10.23
CA PHE A 13 -5.48 -5.27 -9.60
C PHE A 13 -5.96 -4.23 -10.63
N PRO A 14 -7.28 -3.94 -10.71
CA PRO A 14 -7.81 -2.83 -11.49
C PRO A 14 -7.63 -1.51 -10.73
N PHE A 15 -6.71 -0.65 -11.16
CA PHE A 15 -6.35 0.57 -10.42
C PHE A 15 -7.00 1.87 -10.93
N SER A 16 -7.66 1.89 -12.08
CA SER A 16 -8.06 3.14 -12.75
C SER A 16 -8.97 4.04 -11.92
N LEU A 17 -10.03 3.51 -11.33
CA LEU A 17 -10.93 4.29 -10.49
C LEU A 17 -10.30 4.67 -9.15
N ASN A 18 -9.57 3.77 -8.53
CA ASN A 18 -8.86 4.03 -7.28
C ASN A 18 -7.82 5.15 -7.44
N SER A 19 -7.13 5.21 -8.59
CA SER A 19 -6.20 6.31 -8.90
C SER A 19 -6.89 7.66 -9.03
N ALA A 20 -8.14 7.70 -9.54
CA ALA A 20 -8.92 8.92 -9.60
C ALA A 20 -9.33 9.40 -8.19
N VAL A 21 -9.76 8.49 -7.32
CA VAL A 21 -10.10 8.79 -5.91
C VAL A 21 -8.86 9.32 -5.17
N ASP A 22 -7.72 8.65 -5.29
CA ASP A 22 -6.44 9.08 -4.70
C ASP A 22 -6.06 10.50 -5.16
N ALA A 23 -6.12 10.76 -6.46
CA ALA A 23 -5.79 12.08 -7.01
C ALA A 23 -6.73 13.19 -6.53
N LEU A 24 -8.02 12.90 -6.36
CA LEU A 24 -9.00 13.86 -5.85
C LEU A 24 -8.80 14.12 -4.35
N LEU A 25 -8.57 13.10 -3.55
CA LEU A 25 -8.23 13.25 -2.13
C LEU A 25 -6.97 14.11 -1.94
N LYS A 26 -5.90 13.84 -2.69
CA LYS A 26 -4.67 14.65 -2.65
C LYS A 26 -4.97 16.13 -2.94
N LYS A 27 -5.74 16.42 -3.99
CA LYS A 27 -6.15 17.80 -4.31
C LYS A 27 -6.95 18.47 -3.20
N GLU A 28 -7.88 17.74 -2.60
CA GLU A 28 -8.75 18.25 -1.54
C GLU A 28 -7.95 18.56 -0.27
N PHE A 29 -7.11 17.63 0.18
CA PHE A 29 -6.22 17.87 1.33
C PHE A 29 -5.17 18.96 1.04
N ASP A 30 -4.69 19.09 -0.20
CA ASP A 30 -3.74 20.14 -0.60
C ASP A 30 -4.35 21.54 -0.55
N MET A 31 -5.66 21.72 -0.78
CA MET A 31 -6.34 23.00 -0.54
C MET A 31 -6.26 23.40 0.95
N HIS A 32 -6.51 22.46 1.85
CA HIS A 32 -6.39 22.69 3.29
C HIS A 32 -4.94 22.93 3.72
N ARG A 33 -4.00 22.21 3.13
CA ARG A 33 -2.54 22.38 3.33
C ARG A 33 -2.09 23.79 2.97
N ALA A 34 -2.53 24.31 1.83
CA ALA A 34 -2.17 25.64 1.37
C ALA A 34 -2.67 26.76 2.30
N HIS A 35 -3.80 26.53 2.99
CA HIS A 35 -4.37 27.50 3.94
C HIS A 35 -3.98 27.23 5.39
N GLY A 36 -3.30 26.14 5.69
CA GLY A 36 -2.97 25.72 7.07
C GLY A 36 -4.22 25.42 7.91
N THR A 37 -5.29 24.93 7.29
CA THR A 37 -6.58 24.63 7.96
C THR A 37 -6.81 23.13 8.07
N PRO A 38 -7.50 22.66 9.13
CA PRO A 38 -7.91 21.26 9.21
C PRO A 38 -8.95 20.95 8.12
N HIS A 39 -8.88 19.72 7.58
CA HIS A 39 -9.94 19.20 6.73
C HIS A 39 -11.20 18.91 7.56
N PRO A 40 -12.44 19.13 7.06
CA PRO A 40 -13.68 18.84 7.80
C PRO A 40 -13.76 17.42 8.36
N LEU A 41 -13.21 16.43 7.66
CA LEU A 41 -13.12 15.05 8.11
C LEU A 41 -12.34 14.92 9.44
N MET A 42 -11.27 15.70 9.63
CA MET A 42 -10.51 15.70 10.88
C MET A 42 -11.37 16.16 12.05
N ALA A 43 -12.11 17.26 11.88
CA ALA A 43 -13.02 17.78 12.89
C ALA A 43 -14.14 16.78 13.22
N HIS A 44 -14.72 16.14 12.21
CA HIS A 44 -15.75 15.11 12.38
C HIS A 44 -15.29 13.92 13.25
N TYR A 45 -14.03 13.51 13.11
CA TYR A 45 -13.43 12.40 13.87
C TYR A 45 -12.62 12.86 15.11
N GLY A 46 -12.66 14.14 15.45
CA GLY A 46 -11.96 14.69 16.62
C GLY A 46 -10.44 14.61 16.53
N VAL A 47 -9.89 14.69 15.31
CA VAL A 47 -8.44 14.70 15.06
C VAL A 47 -7.94 16.12 15.04
N ASP A 48 -7.17 16.50 16.07
CA ASP A 48 -6.53 17.81 16.16
C ASP A 48 -5.23 17.82 15.34
N ALA A 49 -5.35 18.09 14.05
CA ALA A 49 -4.25 18.13 13.11
C ALA A 49 -4.59 18.98 11.87
N VAL A 50 -3.57 19.34 11.11
CA VAL A 50 -3.69 19.94 9.78
C VAL A 50 -2.79 19.19 8.79
N PRO A 51 -3.09 19.19 7.48
CA PRO A 51 -2.18 18.67 6.46
C PRO A 51 -0.84 19.40 6.51
N LEU A 52 0.26 18.66 6.60
CA LEU A 52 1.61 19.22 6.76
C LEU A 52 2.03 20.01 5.51
N SER A 53 2.40 21.26 5.67
CA SER A 53 3.03 22.04 4.61
C SER A 53 4.54 21.81 4.64
N ASP A 54 5.05 20.98 3.73
CA ASP A 54 6.48 20.71 3.55
C ASP A 54 6.80 20.62 2.06
N LYS A 55 7.91 21.25 1.65
CA LYS A 55 8.36 21.28 0.24
C LYS A 55 8.71 19.90 -0.33
N ARG A 56 8.90 18.91 0.53
CA ARG A 56 9.22 17.52 0.16
C ARG A 56 7.96 16.66 -0.05
N MET A 57 6.76 17.19 0.13
CA MET A 57 5.53 16.41 0.04
C MET A 57 5.40 15.69 -1.30
N ASP A 58 5.67 16.37 -2.41
CA ASP A 58 5.62 15.76 -3.75
C ASP A 58 6.69 14.68 -3.95
N GLU A 59 7.85 14.83 -3.30
CA GLU A 59 8.88 13.81 -3.30
C GLU A 59 8.44 12.58 -2.50
N TRP A 60 7.89 12.78 -1.31
CA TRP A 60 7.43 11.69 -0.44
C TRP A 60 6.26 10.90 -1.03
N ARG A 61 5.44 11.53 -1.88
CA ARG A 61 4.33 10.90 -2.60
C ARG A 61 4.75 10.11 -3.83
N ASP A 62 5.94 10.35 -4.36
CA ASP A 62 6.45 9.70 -5.58
C ASP A 62 7.01 8.31 -5.28
N SER A 63 6.13 7.34 -5.08
CA SER A 63 6.47 5.96 -4.71
C SER A 63 7.26 5.19 -5.78
N LEU A 64 7.24 5.66 -7.04
CA LEU A 64 7.87 4.95 -8.16
C LEU A 64 9.33 5.37 -8.40
N ARG A 65 9.69 6.60 -8.06
CA ARG A 65 11.01 7.16 -8.42
C ARG A 65 11.78 7.70 -7.23
N ARG A 66 11.11 8.24 -6.22
CA ARG A 66 11.70 8.92 -5.07
C ARG A 66 11.19 8.37 -3.76
N GLY A 67 10.12 8.93 -3.22
CA GLY A 67 9.59 8.57 -1.91
C GLY A 67 10.46 9.07 -0.75
N ILE A 68 10.04 8.75 0.47
CA ILE A 68 10.89 8.91 1.63
C ILE A 68 11.87 7.75 1.70
N GLN A 69 13.15 8.03 1.88
CA GLN A 69 14.22 7.03 1.83
C GLN A 69 15.06 7.07 3.12
N TYR A 70 15.55 5.90 3.51
CA TYR A 70 16.53 5.76 4.58
C TYR A 70 17.59 4.73 4.21
N HIS A 71 18.86 5.13 4.30
CA HIS A 71 19.99 4.21 4.13
C HIS A 71 20.29 3.50 5.44
N HIS A 72 19.89 2.26 5.55
CA HIS A 72 20.11 1.42 6.72
C HIS A 72 21.56 0.92 6.74
N ARG A 73 22.41 1.60 7.53
CA ARG A 73 23.87 1.40 7.52
C ARG A 73 24.30 -0.03 7.87
N ALA A 74 23.62 -0.69 8.79
CA ALA A 74 23.97 -2.05 9.25
C ALA A 74 23.86 -3.11 8.14
N THR A 75 22.94 -2.93 7.18
CA THR A 75 22.72 -3.86 6.08
C THR A 75 23.10 -3.30 4.71
N ASN A 76 23.45 -2.01 4.65
CA ASN A 76 23.68 -1.27 3.40
C ASN A 76 22.48 -1.29 2.43
N LEU A 77 21.26 -1.49 2.96
CA LEU A 77 20.02 -1.41 2.19
C LEU A 77 19.49 0.01 2.18
N VAL A 78 18.90 0.43 1.06
CA VAL A 78 18.08 1.64 0.98
C VAL A 78 16.62 1.22 1.08
N ILE A 79 15.96 1.66 2.15
CA ILE A 79 14.53 1.43 2.36
C ILE A 79 13.79 2.66 1.87
N THR A 80 12.78 2.45 1.04
CA THR A 80 12.00 3.54 0.45
C THR A 80 10.51 3.28 0.59
N GLY A 81 9.72 4.35 0.66
CA GLY A 81 8.27 4.28 0.68
C GLY A 81 7.64 5.57 0.15
N GLY A 82 6.48 5.46 -0.48
CA GLY A 82 5.68 6.60 -0.93
C GLY A 82 4.41 6.72 -0.09
N VAL A 83 4.26 7.81 0.65
CA VAL A 83 3.08 8.08 1.47
C VAL A 83 2.02 8.82 0.65
N ASP A 84 0.74 8.62 0.97
CA ASP A 84 -0.31 9.39 0.32
C ASP A 84 -0.43 10.78 0.93
N ASP A 85 -0.33 10.88 2.27
CA ASP A 85 -0.34 12.17 2.95
C ASP A 85 0.39 12.12 4.31
N VAL A 86 0.70 13.32 4.81
CA VAL A 86 1.25 13.54 6.15
C VAL A 86 0.52 14.72 6.78
N TRP A 87 0.05 14.54 8.00
CA TRP A 87 -0.54 15.61 8.80
C TRP A 87 0.39 15.97 9.97
N VAL A 88 0.14 17.09 10.61
CA VAL A 88 0.87 17.51 11.79
C VAL A 88 -0.10 17.94 12.88
N ASN A 89 0.12 17.48 14.11
CA ASN A 89 -0.64 17.88 15.27
C ASN A 89 -0.02 19.13 15.95
N PRO A 90 -0.71 19.79 16.91
CA PRO A 90 -0.19 20.97 17.61
C PRO A 90 1.12 20.74 18.39
N SER A 91 1.45 19.51 18.73
CA SER A 91 2.72 19.17 19.38
C SER A 91 3.89 18.96 18.40
N GLY A 92 3.65 19.17 17.10
CA GLY A 92 4.63 19.00 16.05
C GLY A 92 4.93 17.56 15.68
N GLU A 93 4.09 16.59 16.10
CA GLU A 93 4.24 15.22 15.67
C GLU A 93 3.61 15.02 14.29
N LEU A 94 4.33 14.35 13.41
CA LEU A 94 3.83 13.93 12.11
C LEU A 94 2.91 12.74 12.26
N ILE A 95 1.80 12.78 11.56
CA ILE A 95 0.80 11.72 11.49
C ILE A 95 0.82 11.18 10.06
N ILE A 96 1.15 9.92 9.90
CA ILE A 96 1.16 9.26 8.58
C ILE A 96 -0.26 8.91 8.18
N VAL A 97 -0.58 9.17 6.93
CA VAL A 97 -1.91 8.95 6.37
C VAL A 97 -1.81 8.20 5.04
N ASP A 98 -2.71 7.24 4.88
CA ASP A 98 -2.77 6.38 3.70
C ASP A 98 -4.21 6.35 3.18
N TYR A 99 -4.38 6.53 1.87
CA TYR A 99 -5.67 6.57 1.21
C TYR A 99 -6.04 5.20 0.67
N LYS A 100 -7.24 4.74 0.99
CA LYS A 100 -7.76 3.46 0.50
C LYS A 100 -9.11 3.68 -0.18
N ALA A 101 -9.27 3.11 -1.36
CA ALA A 101 -10.54 3.09 -2.08
C ALA A 101 -10.99 1.65 -2.32
N THR A 102 -12.26 1.40 -2.11
CA THR A 102 -12.92 0.11 -2.33
C THR A 102 -14.38 0.33 -2.74
N SER A 103 -15.04 -0.74 -3.13
CA SER A 103 -16.50 -0.82 -3.22
C SER A 103 -16.91 -2.18 -2.70
N LYS A 104 -17.37 -2.23 -1.47
CA LYS A 104 -17.85 -3.45 -0.82
C LYS A 104 -19.14 -3.19 -0.07
N SER A 105 -20.00 -4.18 0.00
CA SER A 105 -21.16 -4.15 0.87
C SER A 105 -20.75 -4.13 2.34
N GLY A 106 -21.44 -3.31 3.14
CA GLY A 106 -21.24 -3.19 4.57
C GLY A 106 -20.05 -2.31 4.98
N GLU A 107 -19.78 -2.32 6.26
CA GLU A 107 -18.84 -1.41 6.90
C GLU A 107 -17.37 -1.73 6.55
N VAL A 108 -16.58 -0.68 6.27
CA VAL A 108 -15.13 -0.81 6.08
C VAL A 108 -14.41 -0.93 7.43
N SER A 109 -13.42 -1.83 7.48
CA SER A 109 -12.59 -2.06 8.66
C SER A 109 -11.19 -2.48 8.23
N LEU A 110 -10.28 -2.64 9.20
CA LEU A 110 -8.92 -3.18 8.99
C LEU A 110 -8.76 -4.59 9.60
N ASN A 111 -9.86 -5.34 9.75
CA ASN A 111 -9.86 -6.59 10.53
C ASN A 111 -9.68 -7.86 9.68
N ALA A 112 -9.70 -7.75 8.35
CA ALA A 112 -9.46 -8.90 7.49
C ALA A 112 -7.96 -9.28 7.47
N ASP A 113 -7.66 -10.57 7.42
CA ASP A 113 -6.27 -11.08 7.47
C ASP A 113 -5.38 -10.51 6.37
N TRP A 114 -5.91 -10.35 5.15
CA TRP A 114 -5.17 -9.76 4.03
C TRP A 114 -4.80 -8.29 4.25
N GLN A 115 -5.51 -7.57 5.13
CA GLN A 115 -5.24 -6.16 5.44
C GLN A 115 -4.01 -5.97 6.35
N ILE A 116 -3.38 -7.06 6.81
CA ILE A 116 -2.09 -6.98 7.50
C ILE A 116 -1.04 -6.23 6.66
N GLY A 117 -1.14 -6.32 5.32
CA GLY A 117 -0.28 -5.58 4.40
C GLY A 117 -0.41 -4.07 4.57
N TYR A 118 -1.63 -3.55 4.76
CA TYR A 118 -1.86 -2.11 5.01
C TYR A 118 -1.27 -1.66 6.35
N LYS A 119 -1.44 -2.46 7.40
CA LYS A 119 -0.88 -2.19 8.73
C LYS A 119 0.65 -2.12 8.68
N ARG A 120 1.29 -3.10 8.05
CA ARG A 120 2.75 -3.11 7.85
C ARG A 120 3.24 -1.94 7.01
N GLN A 121 2.51 -1.55 5.97
CA GLN A 121 2.81 -0.38 5.16
C GLN A 121 2.84 0.89 6.02
N MET A 122 1.82 1.11 6.84
CA MET A 122 1.74 2.24 7.79
C MET A 122 2.93 2.23 8.75
N GLU A 123 3.25 1.08 9.33
CA GLU A 123 4.36 0.93 10.28
C GLU A 123 5.72 1.22 9.65
N VAL A 124 5.94 0.73 8.41
CA VAL A 124 7.17 1.04 7.66
C VAL A 124 7.28 2.53 7.38
N TYR A 125 6.19 3.20 7.01
CA TYR A 125 6.20 4.64 6.80
C TYR A 125 6.48 5.42 8.08
N GLN A 126 5.84 5.06 9.20
CA GLN A 126 6.13 5.67 10.50
C GLN A 126 7.61 5.48 10.89
N TRP A 127 8.15 4.29 10.66
CA TRP A 127 9.57 3.99 10.90
C TRP A 127 10.48 4.84 10.00
N LEU A 128 10.22 4.92 8.69
CA LEU A 128 11.00 5.73 7.74
C LEU A 128 11.06 7.19 8.15
N PHE A 129 9.94 7.79 8.55
CA PHE A 129 9.93 9.18 9.01
C PHE A 129 10.72 9.35 10.30
N ARG A 130 10.65 8.41 11.26
CA ARG A 130 11.46 8.44 12.48
C ARG A 130 12.95 8.32 12.18
N GLN A 131 13.35 7.44 11.27
CA GLN A 131 14.75 7.30 10.85
C GLN A 131 15.29 8.56 10.16
N ASN A 132 14.44 9.36 9.56
CA ASN A 132 14.76 10.67 9.00
C ASN A 132 14.72 11.82 10.05
N GLY A 133 14.57 11.50 11.33
CA GLY A 133 14.66 12.47 12.44
C GLY A 133 13.36 13.20 12.75
N PHE A 134 12.23 12.79 12.18
CA PHE A 134 10.94 13.38 12.49
C PHE A 134 10.36 12.81 13.80
N LYS A 135 9.66 13.65 14.54
CA LYS A 135 8.78 13.23 15.62
C LYS A 135 7.49 12.70 14.99
N VAL A 136 7.18 11.42 15.19
CA VAL A 136 6.06 10.76 14.49
C VAL A 136 5.13 10.14 15.52
N SER A 137 3.83 10.43 15.38
CA SER A 137 2.76 9.81 16.17
C SER A 137 2.77 8.29 15.97
N ASN A 138 2.47 7.56 17.02
CA ASN A 138 2.22 6.11 16.93
C ASN A 138 0.90 5.80 16.22
N THR A 139 -0.04 6.75 16.23
CA THR A 139 -1.30 6.62 15.51
C THR A 139 -1.20 7.28 14.14
N GLY A 140 -1.38 6.49 13.10
CA GLY A 140 -1.63 6.95 11.74
C GLY A 140 -3.09 6.75 11.37
N TYR A 141 -3.50 7.22 10.21
CA TYR A 141 -4.88 7.13 9.76
C TYR A 141 -4.99 6.58 8.35
N PHE A 142 -6.02 5.75 8.15
CA PHE A 142 -6.48 5.39 6.81
C PHE A 142 -7.71 6.23 6.48
N VAL A 143 -7.62 7.02 5.39
CA VAL A 143 -8.79 7.65 4.77
C VAL A 143 -9.39 6.62 3.84
N TYR A 144 -10.47 5.99 4.28
CA TYR A 144 -11.06 4.86 3.58
C TYR A 144 -12.31 5.29 2.83
N CYS A 145 -12.26 5.32 1.51
CA CYS A 145 -13.36 5.66 0.62
C CYS A 145 -14.04 4.37 0.13
N ASN A 146 -15.31 4.19 0.45
CA ASN A 146 -16.11 3.06 0.01
C ASN A 146 -17.17 3.54 -1.00
N GLY A 147 -17.02 3.17 -2.26
CA GLY A 147 -17.99 3.48 -3.29
C GLY A 147 -19.30 2.71 -3.06
N ASN A 148 -20.41 3.42 -3.07
CA ASN A 148 -21.74 2.85 -2.89
C ASN A 148 -22.19 2.15 -4.18
N ALA A 149 -22.19 0.83 -4.18
CA ALA A 149 -22.67 -0.01 -5.28
C ALA A 149 -24.15 -0.41 -5.13
N ASP A 150 -24.79 -0.07 -4.02
CA ASP A 150 -26.18 -0.44 -3.71
C ASP A 150 -27.19 0.66 -4.11
N ALA A 151 -26.73 1.71 -4.85
CA ALA A 151 -27.60 2.75 -5.41
C ALA A 151 -28.55 2.16 -6.47
N GLU A 152 -29.76 2.70 -6.58
CA GLU A 152 -30.77 2.22 -7.55
C GLU A 152 -30.32 2.38 -9.01
N SER A 153 -29.50 3.39 -9.31
CA SER A 153 -28.99 3.64 -10.67
C SER A 153 -27.63 4.30 -10.61
N PHE A 154 -26.87 4.20 -11.70
CA PHE A 154 -25.56 4.85 -11.83
C PHE A 154 -25.70 6.38 -12.01
N ASP A 155 -26.63 6.86 -12.82
CA ASP A 155 -26.88 8.27 -13.13
C ASP A 155 -25.61 9.14 -13.30
N ALA A 156 -24.58 8.54 -13.91
CA ALA A 156 -23.23 9.13 -14.09
C ALA A 156 -22.56 9.60 -12.79
N ARG A 157 -22.89 9.02 -11.64
CA ARG A 157 -22.35 9.34 -10.31
C ARG A 157 -21.97 8.06 -9.57
N LEU A 158 -20.89 8.16 -8.82
CA LEU A 158 -20.52 7.18 -7.81
C LEU A 158 -20.30 7.94 -6.49
N GLU A 159 -21.16 7.67 -5.54
CA GLU A 159 -21.07 8.26 -4.20
C GLU A 159 -20.15 7.44 -3.32
N PHE A 160 -19.44 8.08 -2.41
CA PHE A 160 -18.50 7.44 -1.50
C PHE A 160 -18.83 7.75 -0.05
N ASP A 161 -18.87 6.69 0.76
CA ASP A 161 -18.78 6.82 2.21
C ASP A 161 -17.31 6.91 2.59
N ILE A 162 -16.93 7.98 3.31
CA ILE A 162 -15.56 8.19 3.73
C ILE A 162 -15.45 7.95 5.24
N LYS A 163 -14.54 7.05 5.62
CA LYS A 163 -14.20 6.79 7.02
C LYS A 163 -12.75 7.12 7.29
N LEU A 164 -12.52 7.71 8.46
CA LEU A 164 -11.18 7.87 9.02
C LEU A 164 -10.94 6.77 10.05
N ILE A 165 -10.06 5.84 9.74
CA ILE A 165 -9.78 4.68 10.60
C ILE A 165 -8.41 4.88 11.25
N PRO A 166 -8.34 5.08 12.58
CA PRO A 166 -7.08 5.18 13.29
C PRO A 166 -6.40 3.81 13.37
N TYR A 167 -5.08 3.82 13.28
CA TYR A 167 -4.25 2.63 13.50
C TYR A 167 -3.01 2.99 14.30
N THR A 168 -2.83 2.35 15.44
CA THR A 168 -1.62 2.49 16.25
C THR A 168 -0.60 1.45 15.83
N GLY A 169 0.42 1.91 15.11
CA GLY A 169 1.47 1.06 14.55
C GLY A 169 2.52 0.65 15.57
N LYS A 170 3.15 -0.51 15.33
CA LYS A 170 4.31 -1.02 16.05
C LYS A 170 5.45 -1.21 15.07
N THR A 171 6.60 -0.61 15.35
CA THR A 171 7.74 -0.62 14.42
C THR A 171 8.90 -1.51 14.88
N ASP A 172 8.77 -2.18 16.02
CA ASP A 172 9.84 -2.94 16.68
C ASP A 172 10.32 -4.14 15.85
N TRP A 173 9.48 -4.65 14.96
CA TRP A 173 9.78 -5.80 14.12
C TRP A 173 10.65 -5.44 12.90
N ILE A 174 10.75 -4.17 12.51
CA ILE A 174 11.34 -3.76 11.22
C ILE A 174 12.84 -4.05 11.20
N GLU A 175 13.56 -3.69 12.26
CA GLU A 175 15.01 -3.88 12.32
C GLU A 175 15.42 -5.36 12.17
N SER A 176 14.70 -6.27 12.82
CA SER A 176 14.97 -7.71 12.70
C SER A 176 14.69 -8.24 11.29
N ILE A 177 13.60 -7.77 10.66
CA ILE A 177 13.26 -8.16 9.28
C ILE A 177 14.29 -7.61 8.28
N LEU A 178 14.83 -6.41 8.48
CA LEU A 178 15.90 -5.88 7.63
C LEU A 178 17.17 -6.73 7.71
N ALA A 179 17.53 -7.21 8.89
CA ALA A 179 18.66 -8.13 9.07
C ALA A 179 18.42 -9.47 8.37
N ASP A 180 17.22 -10.04 8.51
CA ASP A 180 16.85 -11.29 7.84
C ASP A 180 16.77 -11.13 6.30
N LEU A 181 16.24 -10.01 5.83
CA LEU A 181 16.21 -9.66 4.40
C LEU A 181 17.63 -9.57 3.84
N HIS A 182 18.53 -8.87 4.54
CA HIS A 182 19.92 -8.77 4.13
C HIS A 182 20.59 -10.15 4.08
N LYS A 183 20.42 -10.99 5.10
CA LYS A 183 20.93 -12.35 5.12
C LYS A 183 20.41 -13.18 3.94
N CYS A 184 19.12 -13.04 3.62
CA CYS A 184 18.50 -13.71 2.48
C CYS A 184 19.11 -13.25 1.15
N LEU A 185 19.26 -11.92 0.96
CA LEU A 185 19.81 -11.34 -0.27
C LEU A 185 21.30 -11.67 -0.48
N MET A 186 22.07 -11.82 0.60
CA MET A 186 23.49 -12.21 0.54
C MET A 186 23.67 -13.73 0.40
N GLY A 187 22.63 -14.50 0.60
CA GLY A 187 22.67 -15.95 0.47
C GLY A 187 22.65 -16.42 -0.99
N SER A 188 23.18 -17.62 -1.24
CA SER A 188 23.15 -18.27 -2.56
C SER A 188 21.91 -19.13 -2.80
N VAL A 189 21.06 -19.31 -1.80
CA VAL A 189 19.88 -20.19 -1.87
C VAL A 189 18.63 -19.34 -2.03
N VAL A 190 17.86 -19.60 -3.08
CA VAL A 190 16.56 -18.96 -3.27
C VAL A 190 15.59 -19.48 -2.20
N PRO A 191 14.89 -18.60 -1.47
CA PRO A 191 13.92 -19.02 -0.47
C PRO A 191 12.84 -19.91 -1.04
N ALA A 192 12.35 -20.86 -0.24
CA ALA A 192 11.20 -21.65 -0.61
C ALA A 192 9.94 -20.76 -0.78
N PRO A 193 9.07 -21.08 -1.75
CA PRO A 193 7.82 -20.36 -1.92
C PRO A 193 6.93 -20.50 -0.69
N SER A 194 6.15 -19.45 -0.37
CA SER A 194 5.05 -19.57 0.57
C SER A 194 4.04 -20.60 0.07
N ARG A 195 3.43 -21.36 1.00
CA ARG A 195 2.39 -22.36 0.66
C ARG A 195 1.19 -21.75 -0.07
N ASP A 196 0.88 -20.49 0.24
CA ASP A 196 -0.27 -19.76 -0.29
C ASP A 196 0.12 -18.76 -1.39
N CYS A 197 1.27 -18.96 -2.04
CA CYS A 197 1.73 -18.07 -3.10
C CYS A 197 1.16 -18.49 -4.46
N ASP A 198 0.08 -17.84 -4.91
CA ASP A 198 -0.59 -18.09 -6.19
C ASP A 198 0.37 -17.94 -7.38
N TYR A 199 1.30 -16.97 -7.35
CA TYR A 199 2.29 -16.79 -8.40
C TYR A 199 3.31 -17.93 -8.47
N CYS A 200 3.69 -18.49 -7.33
CA CYS A 200 4.57 -19.65 -7.31
C CYS A 200 3.86 -20.91 -7.80
N ALA A 201 2.61 -21.11 -7.42
CA ALA A 201 1.74 -22.17 -7.93
C ALA A 201 1.54 -22.05 -9.44
N TYR A 202 1.22 -20.86 -9.94
CA TYR A 202 1.11 -20.60 -11.37
C TYR A 202 2.40 -20.93 -12.13
N ARG A 203 3.55 -20.46 -11.65
CA ARG A 203 4.84 -20.75 -12.29
C ARG A 203 5.15 -22.24 -12.34
N ALA A 204 4.88 -22.98 -11.28
CA ALA A 204 5.08 -24.43 -11.25
C ALA A 204 4.18 -25.14 -12.27
N ALA A 205 2.89 -24.82 -12.30
CA ALA A 205 1.93 -25.39 -13.22
C ALA A 205 2.26 -25.03 -14.69
N ALA A 206 2.61 -23.76 -14.96
CA ALA A 206 3.00 -23.33 -16.29
C ALA A 206 4.26 -24.06 -16.81
N SER A 207 5.27 -24.21 -15.96
CA SER A 207 6.49 -24.96 -16.32
C SER A 207 6.21 -26.43 -16.65
N GLU A 208 5.30 -27.07 -15.92
CA GLU A 208 4.93 -28.48 -16.19
C GLU A 208 4.23 -28.63 -17.56
N VAL A 209 3.30 -27.74 -17.86
CA VAL A 209 2.60 -27.72 -19.15
C VAL A 209 3.56 -27.45 -20.32
N GLU A 210 4.53 -26.56 -20.16
CA GLU A 210 5.54 -26.28 -21.18
C GLU A 210 6.44 -27.50 -21.46
N LYS A 211 6.88 -28.24 -20.44
CA LYS A 211 7.65 -29.47 -20.58
C LYS A 211 6.87 -30.54 -21.35
N THR A 212 5.62 -30.76 -20.99
CA THR A 212 4.76 -31.77 -21.64
C THR A 212 4.39 -31.38 -23.08
N SER A 213 4.21 -30.09 -23.36
CA SER A 213 3.95 -29.59 -24.72
C SER A 213 5.17 -29.71 -25.63
N GLY A 214 6.39 -29.47 -25.12
CA GLY A 214 7.63 -29.64 -25.84
C GLY A 214 7.91 -31.10 -26.25
N GLN A 215 7.53 -32.04 -25.39
CA GLN A 215 7.66 -33.48 -25.71
C GLN A 215 6.68 -33.94 -26.80
N ARG A 216 5.49 -33.32 -26.91
CA ARG A 216 4.53 -33.64 -27.98
C ARG A 216 4.97 -33.11 -29.36
N SER A 217 5.71 -32.01 -29.41
CA SER A 217 6.22 -31.43 -30.67
C SER A 217 7.33 -32.25 -31.34
N THR A 218 8.08 -33.04 -30.57
CA THR A 218 9.13 -33.92 -31.09
C THR A 218 8.61 -35.30 -31.56
N ALA A 219 7.40 -35.67 -31.15
CA ALA A 219 6.82 -36.99 -31.50
C ALA A 219 6.01 -36.99 -32.83
N THR A 220 5.86 -35.86 -33.51
CA THR A 220 5.00 -35.73 -34.72
C THR A 220 5.81 -35.50 -36.00
N LEU A 221 7.10 -35.76 -36.01
CA LEU A 221 7.97 -35.59 -37.19
C LEU A 221 8.61 -36.91 -37.70
N PHE A 222 7.89 -38.04 -37.52
CA PHE A 222 8.24 -39.29 -38.22
C PHE A 222 6.97 -39.98 -38.74
#